data_391ff7ce269a6b8e3b83b99e86c34478
#
_entry.id   391ff7ce269a6b8e3b83b99e86c34478
#
_cell.length_a   1.000
_cell.length_b   1.000
_cell.length_c   1.000
_cell.angle_alpha   90.00
_cell.angle_beta   90.00
_cell.angle_gamma   90.00
#
_symmetry.space_group_name_H-M   'P 1'
#
loop_
_entity.id
_entity.type
_entity.pdbx_description
1 polymer ?
#
loop_
_entity_poly.entity_id
_entity_poly.type
_entity_poly.pdbx_seq_one_letter_code
_entity_poly.pdbx_strand_id
1 'polypeptide(L)'
;MDTNILLENGTNEMELLEFTIGDNHYGINVAKIREILPYMPVTPVPNSHPYIEGIFMPRDTMITVIDLAKATHGQENPDTSSDMLIVTNFNKLDIAFHVHKVLGINRVSWAQIITPDSSISSGQDSITTGVVKIDGRLIIILDFEHIVNDIAPETGLKVSEVEKYAGRDRNSLPIFIAEDSALLMKLISDSLSKAGYANLDISPNGQECWDKLEKL
;
A
#
# COMPACT_ATOMS: atom_id res chain seq x y z
N MET A 1 -44.64 -8.05 -6.42
CA MET A 1 -43.76 -8.64 -5.38
C MET A 1 -42.40 -8.00 -5.56
N ASP A 2 -42.17 -6.93 -4.81
CA ASP A 2 -40.91 -6.21 -4.88
C ASP A 2 -39.87 -7.02 -4.11
N THR A 3 -38.93 -7.62 -4.83
CA THR A 3 -37.75 -8.23 -4.26
C THR A 3 -36.80 -7.10 -3.87
N ASN A 4 -36.96 -6.60 -2.66
CA ASN A 4 -35.97 -5.76 -2.01
C ASN A 4 -34.76 -6.65 -1.76
N ILE A 5 -33.81 -6.65 -2.69
CA ILE A 5 -32.46 -7.15 -2.43
C ILE A 5 -31.91 -6.17 -1.40
N LEU A 6 -31.91 -6.62 -0.14
CA LEU A 6 -31.09 -6.01 0.89
C LEU A 6 -29.64 -6.09 0.39
N LEU A 7 -29.17 -5.04 -0.27
CA LEU A 7 -27.77 -4.72 -0.30
C LEU A 7 -27.39 -4.60 1.17
N GLU A 8 -26.80 -5.65 1.72
CA GLU A 8 -26.10 -5.55 2.98
C GLU A 8 -25.19 -4.33 2.81
N ASN A 9 -25.47 -3.28 3.57
CA ASN A 9 -24.60 -2.14 3.71
C ASN A 9 -23.29 -2.72 4.22
N GLY A 10 -22.34 -2.97 3.30
CA GLY A 10 -20.97 -3.18 3.67
C GLY A 10 -20.63 -2.00 4.58
N THR A 11 -20.27 -2.29 5.81
CA THR A 11 -19.95 -1.26 6.80
C THR A 11 -18.93 -0.36 6.14
N ASN A 12 -19.31 0.91 5.89
CA ASN A 12 -18.42 1.91 5.29
C ASN A 12 -17.34 2.32 6.32
N GLU A 13 -16.82 1.31 7.02
CA GLU A 13 -15.91 1.42 8.14
C GLU A 13 -14.65 0.59 7.87
N MET A 14 -13.56 1.06 8.40
CA MET A 14 -12.25 0.42 8.41
C MET A 14 -11.82 0.18 9.85
N GLU A 15 -11.23 -0.97 10.13
CA GLU A 15 -10.53 -1.23 11.38
C GLU A 15 -9.08 -0.75 11.25
N LEU A 16 -8.74 0.25 12.05
CA LEU A 16 -7.43 0.90 12.05
C LEU A 16 -6.67 0.51 13.31
N LEU A 17 -5.51 -0.15 13.16
CA LEU A 17 -4.59 -0.35 14.26
C LEU A 17 -3.82 0.95 14.51
N GLU A 18 -3.97 1.51 15.71
CA GLU A 18 -3.26 2.70 16.16
C GLU A 18 -1.94 2.30 16.84
N PHE A 19 -0.87 2.96 16.45
CA PHE A 19 0.46 2.77 17.03
C PHE A 19 1.20 4.12 17.10
N THR A 20 2.32 4.17 17.81
CA THR A 20 3.12 5.39 17.95
C THR A 20 4.55 5.22 17.45
N ILE A 21 5.10 6.33 16.96
CA ILE A 21 6.52 6.54 16.69
C ILE A 21 6.88 7.88 17.34
N GLY A 22 7.68 7.85 18.40
CA GLY A 22 7.84 8.99 19.29
C GLY A 22 6.49 9.40 19.87
N ASP A 23 6.19 10.70 19.81
CA ASP A 23 4.93 11.28 20.29
C ASP A 23 3.81 11.29 19.24
N ASN A 24 4.10 10.85 18.03
CA ASN A 24 3.13 10.88 16.93
C ASN A 24 2.32 9.60 16.83
N HIS A 25 1.04 9.74 16.49
CA HIS A 25 0.11 8.64 16.29
C HIS A 25 -0.06 8.31 14.83
N TYR A 26 0.07 7.03 14.53
CA TYR A 26 -0.05 6.47 13.18
C TYR A 26 -1.06 5.33 13.15
N GLY A 27 -1.54 5.01 11.95
CA GLY A 27 -2.49 3.94 11.76
C GLY A 27 -2.22 3.09 10.52
N ILE A 28 -2.55 1.81 10.63
CA ILE A 28 -2.58 0.85 9.52
C ILE A 28 -3.91 0.10 9.51
N ASN A 29 -4.43 -0.19 8.32
CA ASN A 29 -5.62 -1.04 8.19
C ASN A 29 -5.32 -2.46 8.69
N VAL A 30 -6.14 -2.94 9.63
CA VAL A 30 -6.01 -4.28 10.23
C VAL A 30 -6.03 -5.38 9.17
N ALA A 31 -6.76 -5.19 8.07
CA ALA A 31 -6.82 -6.16 6.97
C ALA A 31 -5.45 -6.44 6.30
N LYS A 32 -4.47 -5.55 6.48
CA LYS A 32 -3.10 -5.71 5.96
C LYS A 32 -2.17 -6.41 6.95
N ILE A 33 -2.61 -6.59 8.20
CA ILE A 33 -1.80 -7.14 9.29
C ILE A 33 -1.96 -8.65 9.33
N ARG A 34 -0.86 -9.36 9.37
CA ARG A 34 -0.81 -10.80 9.59
C ARG A 34 -0.73 -11.14 11.08
N GLU A 35 0.21 -10.50 11.78
CA GLU A 35 0.44 -10.69 13.21
C GLU A 35 1.18 -9.50 13.82
N ILE A 36 1.11 -9.36 15.15
CA ILE A 36 1.85 -8.36 15.92
C ILE A 36 2.71 -9.10 16.93
N LEU A 37 4.00 -8.81 16.95
CA LEU A 37 4.97 -9.48 17.80
C LEU A 37 5.71 -8.46 18.67
N PRO A 38 6.13 -8.82 19.89
CA PRO A 38 7.11 -8.02 20.61
C PRO A 38 8.38 -7.85 19.77
N TYR A 39 9.02 -6.69 19.89
CA TYR A 39 10.30 -6.46 19.24
C TYR A 39 11.35 -7.48 19.71
N MET A 40 12.08 -8.00 18.77
CA MET A 40 13.21 -8.90 18.99
C MET A 40 14.42 -8.39 18.21
N PRO A 41 15.65 -8.51 18.78
CA PRO A 41 16.86 -8.09 18.08
C PRO A 41 16.94 -8.71 16.68
N VAL A 42 17.25 -7.90 15.69
CA VAL A 42 17.36 -8.29 14.28
C VAL A 42 18.83 -8.48 13.90
N THR A 43 19.09 -9.27 12.87
CA THR A 43 20.42 -9.39 12.28
C THR A 43 20.57 -8.36 11.17
N PRO A 44 21.48 -7.37 11.30
CA PRO A 44 21.69 -6.34 10.28
C PRO A 44 22.13 -6.96 8.94
N VAL A 45 21.64 -6.40 7.83
CA VAL A 45 22.03 -6.80 6.48
C VAL A 45 22.99 -5.78 5.90
N PRO A 46 24.23 -6.14 5.52
CA PRO A 46 25.17 -5.21 4.92
C PRO A 46 24.64 -4.61 3.60
N ASN A 47 24.89 -3.31 3.39
CA ASN A 47 24.48 -2.58 2.19
C ASN A 47 22.96 -2.60 1.89
N SER A 48 22.14 -2.83 2.91
CA SER A 48 20.68 -2.70 2.81
C SER A 48 20.24 -1.23 2.69
N HIS A 49 18.97 -1.03 2.31
CA HIS A 49 18.35 0.30 2.30
C HIS A 49 18.40 0.91 3.73
N PRO A 50 18.57 2.25 3.89
CA PRO A 50 18.66 2.91 5.20
C PRO A 50 17.48 2.63 6.15
N TYR A 51 16.30 2.36 5.62
CA TYR A 51 15.10 2.03 6.42
C TYR A 51 15.07 0.56 6.85
N ILE A 52 15.87 -0.32 6.26
CA ILE A 52 15.96 -1.73 6.68
C ILE A 52 16.82 -1.80 7.94
N GLU A 53 16.22 -2.25 9.03
CA GLU A 53 16.91 -2.50 10.29
C GLU A 53 17.68 -3.81 10.26
N GLY A 54 17.09 -4.83 9.61
CA GLY A 54 17.70 -6.14 9.49
C GLY A 54 16.70 -7.22 9.11
N ILE A 55 17.05 -8.44 9.44
CA ILE A 55 16.19 -9.62 9.28
C ILE A 55 16.04 -10.36 10.60
N PHE A 56 14.88 -10.96 10.82
CA PHE A 56 14.66 -11.93 11.89
C PHE A 56 13.93 -13.18 11.35
N MET A 57 13.98 -14.26 12.09
CA MET A 57 13.45 -15.54 11.63
C MET A 57 12.53 -16.15 12.70
N PRO A 58 11.27 -15.73 12.77
CA PRO A 58 10.30 -16.42 13.60
C PRO A 58 9.85 -17.70 12.88
N ARG A 59 9.94 -18.84 13.56
CA ARG A 59 9.40 -20.12 13.06
C ARG A 59 9.84 -20.49 11.63
N ASP A 60 11.14 -20.40 11.34
CA ASP A 60 11.77 -20.78 10.05
C ASP A 60 11.39 -19.90 8.84
N THR A 61 10.69 -18.78 9.03
CA THR A 61 10.41 -17.82 7.98
C THR A 61 11.28 -16.59 8.16
N MET A 62 12.06 -16.25 7.14
CA MET A 62 12.87 -15.02 7.13
C MET A 62 12.01 -13.82 6.82
N ILE A 63 12.01 -12.82 7.72
CA ILE A 63 11.22 -11.60 7.60
C ILE A 63 12.16 -10.39 7.65
N THR A 64 12.01 -9.50 6.67
CA THR A 64 12.73 -8.21 6.67
C THR A 64 12.04 -7.25 7.61
N VAL A 65 12.82 -6.54 8.44
CA VAL A 65 12.33 -5.52 9.36
C VAL A 65 12.65 -4.14 8.84
N ILE A 66 11.63 -3.31 8.75
CA ILE A 66 11.70 -1.89 8.37
C ILE A 66 11.51 -1.05 9.63
N ASP A 67 12.46 -0.18 9.89
CA ASP A 67 12.38 0.83 10.94
C ASP A 67 11.48 1.98 10.48
N LEU A 68 10.24 2.03 10.99
CA LEU A 68 9.30 3.09 10.62
C LEU A 68 9.71 4.46 11.18
N ALA A 69 10.47 4.54 12.26
CA ALA A 69 10.97 5.82 12.75
C ALA A 69 11.89 6.46 11.71
N LYS A 70 12.77 5.68 11.07
CA LYS A 70 13.60 6.18 9.97
C LYS A 70 12.79 6.54 8.73
N ALA A 71 11.82 5.71 8.35
CA ALA A 71 10.99 5.94 7.16
C ALA A 71 10.09 7.18 7.30
N THR A 72 9.64 7.50 8.52
CA THR A 72 8.79 8.66 8.79
C THR A 72 9.57 9.90 9.26
N HIS A 73 10.92 9.85 9.27
CA HIS A 73 11.77 10.89 9.89
C HIS A 73 11.36 11.20 11.34
N GLY A 74 10.86 10.18 12.03
CA GLY A 74 10.44 10.24 13.43
C GLY A 74 11.63 10.18 14.38
N GLN A 75 11.32 10.29 15.68
CA GLN A 75 12.34 10.18 16.72
C GLN A 75 12.67 8.70 16.97
N GLU A 76 13.94 8.40 17.11
CA GLU A 76 14.38 7.09 17.58
C GLU A 76 14.00 6.89 19.06
N ASN A 77 13.62 5.67 19.42
CA ASN A 77 13.32 5.30 20.78
C ASN A 77 14.55 4.63 21.42
N PRO A 78 15.21 5.24 22.41
CA PRO A 78 16.35 4.60 23.09
C PRO A 78 15.93 3.39 23.95
N ASP A 79 14.66 3.32 24.38
CA ASP A 79 14.12 2.20 25.17
C ASP A 79 13.17 1.37 24.31
N THR A 80 13.65 0.25 23.82
CA THR A 80 12.90 -0.67 22.96
C THR A 80 12.04 -1.68 23.73
N SER A 81 11.91 -1.53 25.05
CA SER A 81 11.20 -2.51 25.91
C SER A 81 9.71 -2.64 25.59
N SER A 82 9.08 -1.60 25.02
CA SER A 82 7.68 -1.58 24.60
C SER A 82 7.48 -1.71 23.10
N ASP A 83 8.57 -1.82 22.34
CA ASP A 83 8.54 -1.81 20.90
C ASP A 83 7.92 -3.08 20.34
N MET A 84 7.27 -2.95 19.20
CA MET A 84 6.52 -3.99 18.55
C MET A 84 6.88 -4.11 17.08
N LEU A 85 6.68 -5.31 16.55
CA LEU A 85 6.79 -5.59 15.12
C LEU A 85 5.38 -5.86 14.57
N ILE A 86 4.94 -5.04 13.63
CA ILE A 86 3.71 -5.26 12.86
C ILE A 86 4.08 -6.03 11.61
N VAL A 87 3.75 -7.32 11.58
CA VAL A 87 4.04 -8.20 10.44
C VAL A 87 2.90 -8.09 9.44
N THR A 88 3.24 -7.82 8.20
CA THR A 88 2.32 -7.67 7.08
C THR A 88 2.71 -8.62 5.95
N ASN A 89 1.80 -8.87 5.02
CA ASN A 89 2.10 -9.60 3.79
C ASN A 89 1.74 -8.74 2.58
N PHE A 90 2.75 -8.30 1.85
CA PHE A 90 2.60 -7.55 0.61
C PHE A 90 3.16 -8.38 -0.55
N ASN A 91 2.33 -8.71 -1.54
CA ASN A 91 2.73 -9.46 -2.74
C ASN A 91 3.51 -10.75 -2.42
N LYS A 92 3.06 -11.50 -1.40
CA LYS A 92 3.70 -12.74 -0.89
C LYS A 92 5.05 -12.53 -0.20
N LEU A 93 5.43 -11.28 0.09
CA LEU A 93 6.57 -10.95 0.92
C LEU A 93 6.10 -10.65 2.34
N ASP A 94 6.66 -11.36 3.30
CA ASP A 94 6.44 -11.06 4.71
C ASP A 94 7.42 -9.97 5.13
N ILE A 95 6.87 -8.85 5.60
CA ILE A 95 7.63 -7.67 6.04
C ILE A 95 7.13 -7.28 7.42
N ALA A 96 8.03 -6.98 8.32
CA ALA A 96 7.72 -6.46 9.63
C ALA A 96 8.09 -4.98 9.72
N PHE A 97 7.21 -4.19 10.31
CA PHE A 97 7.45 -2.77 10.59
C PHE A 97 7.69 -2.60 12.08
N HIS A 98 8.86 -2.05 12.42
CA HIS A 98 9.20 -1.74 13.79
C HIS A 98 8.54 -0.43 14.19
N VAL A 99 7.77 -0.47 15.29
CA VAL A 99 7.03 0.64 15.89
C VAL A 99 7.28 0.68 17.39
N HIS A 100 7.15 1.87 18.03
CA HIS A 100 7.47 2.00 19.45
C HIS A 100 6.39 1.40 20.36
N LYS A 101 5.10 1.56 19.99
CA LYS A 101 4.02 1.04 20.81
C LYS A 101 2.75 0.84 19.98
N VAL A 102 2.09 -0.27 20.19
CA VAL A 102 0.73 -0.50 19.68
C VAL A 102 -0.28 -0.13 20.76
N LEU A 103 -1.26 0.70 20.40
CA LEU A 103 -2.25 1.23 21.34
C LEU A 103 -3.57 0.46 21.30
N GLY A 104 -4.05 0.07 20.12
CA GLY A 104 -5.29 -0.66 19.96
C GLY A 104 -5.90 -0.51 18.57
N ILE A 105 -7.12 -1.05 18.42
CA ILE A 105 -7.85 -1.00 17.15
C ILE A 105 -9.03 -0.03 17.30
N ASN A 106 -9.13 0.91 16.38
CA ASN A 106 -10.23 1.85 16.27
C ASN A 106 -11.07 1.54 15.02
N ARG A 107 -12.40 1.63 15.13
CA ARG A 107 -13.27 1.60 13.96
C ARG A 107 -13.48 3.00 13.44
N VAL A 108 -13.23 3.19 12.16
CA VAL A 108 -13.24 4.51 11.52
C VAL A 108 -14.08 4.43 10.24
N SER A 109 -15.02 5.35 10.08
CA SER A 109 -15.72 5.51 8.81
C SER A 109 -14.80 6.14 7.77
N TRP A 110 -14.86 5.68 6.54
CA TRP A 110 -14.15 6.30 5.41
C TRP A 110 -14.47 7.78 5.25
N ALA A 111 -15.66 8.21 5.64
CA ALA A 111 -16.07 9.62 5.62
C ALA A 111 -15.33 10.50 6.66
N GLN A 112 -14.71 9.89 7.67
CA GLN A 112 -13.93 10.60 8.70
C GLN A 112 -12.47 10.78 8.32
N ILE A 113 -12.01 10.06 7.27
CA ILE A 113 -10.64 10.14 6.79
C ILE A 113 -10.51 11.34 5.88
N ILE A 114 -9.65 12.27 6.27
CA ILE A 114 -9.32 13.47 5.49
C ILE A 114 -8.06 13.16 4.69
N THR A 115 -8.17 13.25 3.37
CA THR A 115 -6.99 13.17 2.50
C THR A 115 -6.22 14.48 2.62
N PRO A 116 -4.92 14.48 2.90
CA PRO A 116 -4.13 15.69 2.94
C PRO A 116 -4.18 16.42 1.59
N ASP A 117 -4.39 17.74 1.62
CA ASP A 117 -4.29 18.56 0.42
C ASP A 117 -2.89 18.44 -0.19
N SER A 118 -2.81 18.55 -1.52
CA SER A 118 -1.55 18.49 -2.27
C SER A 118 -0.48 19.52 -1.84
N SER A 119 -0.89 20.51 -1.05
CA SER A 119 -0.01 21.51 -0.43
C SER A 119 0.72 20.99 0.82
N ILE A 120 0.22 19.94 1.47
CA ILE A 120 0.82 19.29 2.66
C ILE A 120 1.61 18.04 2.24
N SER A 121 1.15 17.34 1.23
CA SER A 121 1.89 16.26 0.59
C SER A 121 2.80 16.86 -0.49
N SER A 122 4.04 17.16 -0.13
CA SER A 122 5.03 17.71 -1.06
C SER A 122 5.43 16.66 -2.09
N GLY A 123 4.58 16.47 -3.13
CA GLY A 123 4.91 15.67 -4.30
C GLY A 123 4.47 14.20 -4.24
N GLN A 124 4.95 13.43 -5.22
CA GLN A 124 4.66 11.99 -5.42
C GLN A 124 5.22 11.08 -4.31
N ASP A 125 5.99 11.63 -3.37
CA ASP A 125 6.73 10.87 -2.34
C ASP A 125 6.01 10.86 -0.97
N SER A 126 4.73 11.23 -0.91
CA SER A 126 3.99 11.21 0.35
C SER A 126 3.61 9.80 0.77
N ILE A 127 4.16 9.35 1.90
CA ILE A 127 3.81 8.08 2.55
C ILE A 127 2.53 8.16 3.39
N THR A 128 1.75 9.25 3.27
CA THR A 128 0.51 9.47 4.02
C THR A 128 -0.69 9.33 3.09
N THR A 129 -1.60 8.41 3.39
CA THR A 129 -2.85 8.22 2.64
C THR A 129 -4.00 9.05 3.19
N GLY A 130 -3.98 9.37 4.48
CA GLY A 130 -5.04 10.12 5.12
C GLY A 130 -4.73 10.49 6.56
N VAL A 131 -5.59 11.31 7.13
CA VAL A 131 -5.55 11.69 8.55
C VAL A 131 -6.94 11.53 9.12
N VAL A 132 -7.05 10.97 10.32
CA VAL A 132 -8.30 10.87 11.06
C VAL A 132 -8.15 11.40 12.47
N LYS A 133 -9.21 12.01 13.00
CA LYS A 133 -9.23 12.50 14.37
C LYS A 133 -10.06 11.55 15.25
N ILE A 134 -9.43 10.98 16.28
CA ILE A 134 -10.07 10.08 17.24
C ILE A 134 -9.77 10.59 18.65
N ASP A 135 -10.80 10.82 19.46
CA ASP A 135 -10.68 11.29 20.86
C ASP A 135 -9.76 12.51 21.03
N GLY A 136 -9.81 13.43 20.07
CA GLY A 136 -9.01 14.66 20.08
C GLY A 136 -7.58 14.50 19.54
N ARG A 137 -7.12 13.27 19.28
CA ARG A 137 -5.81 12.99 18.68
C ARG A 137 -5.91 12.90 17.17
N LEU A 138 -4.87 13.34 16.47
CA LEU A 138 -4.72 13.13 15.03
C LEU A 138 -3.91 11.85 14.81
N ILE A 139 -4.45 10.95 14.00
CA ILE A 139 -3.80 9.69 13.60
C ILE A 139 -3.52 9.78 12.10
N ILE A 140 -2.26 9.64 11.73
CA ILE A 140 -1.79 9.67 10.35
C ILE A 140 -1.85 8.23 9.79
N ILE A 141 -2.60 8.03 8.72
CA ILE A 141 -2.70 6.73 8.05
C ILE A 141 -1.58 6.65 7.02
N LEU A 142 -0.66 5.68 7.21
CA LEU A 142 0.51 5.50 6.36
C LEU A 142 0.22 4.58 5.17
N ASP A 143 0.90 4.86 4.06
CA ASP A 143 0.97 4.00 2.89
C ASP A 143 2.16 3.03 3.01
N PHE A 144 1.91 1.89 3.62
CA PHE A 144 2.92 0.85 3.79
C PHE A 144 3.39 0.24 2.47
N GLU A 145 2.53 0.20 1.46
CA GLU A 145 2.90 -0.30 0.13
C GLU A 145 3.88 0.66 -0.54
N HIS A 146 3.66 1.96 -0.37
CA HIS A 146 4.58 2.98 -0.87
C HIS A 146 5.95 2.86 -0.20
N ILE A 147 5.99 2.73 1.14
CA ILE A 147 7.25 2.54 1.89
C ILE A 147 8.00 1.30 1.39
N VAL A 148 7.31 0.18 1.17
CA VAL A 148 7.92 -1.05 0.65
C VAL A 148 8.44 -0.87 -0.77
N ASN A 149 7.70 -0.16 -1.62
CA ASN A 149 8.10 0.13 -3.00
C ASN A 149 9.35 1.02 -3.07
N ASP A 150 9.50 1.97 -2.15
CA ASP A 150 10.71 2.81 -2.06
C ASP A 150 11.95 1.99 -1.69
N ILE A 151 11.78 1.04 -0.79
CA ILE A 151 12.86 0.17 -0.33
C ILE A 151 13.23 -0.88 -1.38
N ALA A 152 12.23 -1.47 -2.01
CA ALA A 152 12.38 -2.53 -3.00
C ALA A 152 11.54 -2.24 -4.25
N PRO A 153 11.96 -1.29 -5.08
CA PRO A 153 11.24 -0.93 -6.30
C PRO A 153 11.06 -2.09 -7.27
N GLU A 154 11.73 -3.22 -7.00
CA GLU A 154 11.58 -4.47 -7.75
C GLU A 154 10.29 -5.24 -7.44
N THR A 155 9.64 -4.95 -6.32
CA THR A 155 8.43 -5.65 -5.87
C THR A 155 7.14 -4.97 -6.32
N GLY A 156 7.22 -3.70 -6.73
CA GLY A 156 6.11 -2.95 -7.31
C GLY A 156 5.93 -3.18 -8.80
N LEU A 157 4.81 -2.74 -9.35
CA LEU A 157 4.61 -2.66 -10.80
C LEU A 157 5.64 -1.69 -11.39
N LYS A 158 6.71 -2.23 -11.98
CA LYS A 158 7.80 -1.43 -12.58
C LYS A 158 7.34 -0.77 -13.85
N VAL A 159 6.73 0.41 -13.74
CA VAL A 159 6.51 1.30 -14.89
C VAL A 159 7.86 1.66 -15.54
N SER A 160 8.95 1.71 -14.77
CA SER A 160 10.31 1.97 -15.28
C SER A 160 10.89 0.85 -16.15
N GLU A 161 10.45 -0.40 -16.01
CA GLU A 161 10.90 -1.47 -16.92
C GLU A 161 10.19 -1.43 -18.28
N VAL A 162 9.04 -0.77 -18.36
CA VAL A 162 8.32 -0.61 -19.63
C VAL A 162 9.14 0.17 -20.64
N GLU A 163 9.99 1.09 -20.20
CA GLU A 163 10.90 1.83 -21.08
C GLU A 163 11.92 0.94 -21.80
N LYS A 164 12.30 -0.20 -21.20
CA LYS A 164 13.17 -1.20 -21.86
C LYS A 164 12.51 -1.85 -23.08
N TYR A 165 11.20 -1.77 -23.16
CA TYR A 165 10.40 -2.31 -24.25
C TYR A 165 9.93 -1.25 -25.24
N ALA A 166 10.21 0.03 -24.98
CA ALA A 166 9.92 1.13 -25.90
C ALA A 166 10.67 0.93 -27.22
N GLY A 167 10.04 1.26 -28.34
CA GLY A 167 10.63 1.18 -29.69
C GLY A 167 10.73 -0.22 -30.29
N ARG A 168 10.14 -1.26 -29.68
CA ARG A 168 9.98 -2.56 -30.33
C ARG A 168 8.81 -2.51 -31.31
N ASP A 169 8.97 -3.12 -32.48
CA ASP A 169 7.84 -3.33 -33.39
C ASP A 169 6.79 -4.21 -32.73
N ARG A 170 5.57 -3.68 -32.63
CA ARG A 170 4.41 -4.40 -32.13
C ARG A 170 3.47 -4.71 -33.27
N ASN A 171 2.72 -5.83 -33.11
CA ASN A 171 1.63 -6.09 -34.05
C ASN A 171 0.51 -5.05 -33.84
N SER A 172 -0.31 -4.87 -34.87
CA SER A 172 -1.44 -3.93 -34.87
C SER A 172 -2.73 -4.52 -34.30
N LEU A 173 -2.67 -5.71 -33.67
CA LEU A 173 -3.84 -6.35 -33.09
C LEU A 173 -4.41 -5.49 -31.95
N PRO A 174 -5.74 -5.37 -31.85
CA PRO A 174 -6.37 -4.64 -30.77
C PRO A 174 -6.18 -5.37 -29.45
N ILE A 175 -5.89 -4.59 -28.40
CA ILE A 175 -5.83 -5.06 -27.02
C ILE A 175 -7.07 -4.51 -26.32
N PHE A 176 -7.94 -5.40 -25.86
CA PHE A 176 -9.12 -5.05 -25.09
C PHE A 176 -8.79 -5.05 -23.60
N ILE A 177 -9.15 -3.96 -22.92
CA ILE A 177 -8.90 -3.76 -21.49
C ILE A 177 -10.24 -3.50 -20.81
N ALA A 178 -10.56 -4.32 -19.80
CA ALA A 178 -11.72 -4.11 -18.94
C ALA A 178 -11.24 -3.88 -17.51
N GLU A 179 -11.48 -2.69 -16.97
CA GLU A 179 -11.09 -2.30 -15.63
C GLU A 179 -12.06 -1.26 -15.08
N ASP A 180 -12.58 -1.44 -13.89
CA ASP A 180 -13.55 -0.55 -13.25
C ASP A 180 -12.89 0.61 -12.49
N SER A 181 -11.64 0.46 -12.10
CA SER A 181 -10.85 1.52 -11.49
C SER A 181 -10.27 2.46 -12.55
N ALA A 182 -10.73 3.70 -12.58
CA ALA A 182 -10.22 4.72 -13.52
C ALA A 182 -8.71 4.95 -13.36
N LEU A 183 -8.16 4.80 -12.15
CA LEU A 183 -6.73 4.93 -11.87
C LEU A 183 -5.95 3.76 -12.48
N LEU A 184 -6.38 2.52 -12.21
CA LEU A 184 -5.73 1.32 -12.76
C LEU A 184 -5.86 1.29 -14.28
N MET A 185 -7.01 1.65 -14.84
CA MET A 185 -7.24 1.78 -16.27
C MET A 185 -6.19 2.70 -16.91
N LYS A 186 -5.98 3.88 -16.32
CA LYS A 186 -4.98 4.84 -16.81
C LYS A 186 -3.57 4.27 -16.70
N LEU A 187 -3.20 3.64 -15.58
CA LEU A 187 -1.88 3.03 -15.38
C LEU A 187 -1.59 1.92 -16.41
N ILE A 188 -2.56 1.04 -16.65
CA ILE A 188 -2.44 -0.04 -17.63
C ILE A 188 -2.28 0.54 -19.04
N SER A 189 -3.13 1.50 -19.40
CA SER A 189 -3.11 2.13 -20.73
C SER A 189 -1.81 2.89 -20.99
N ASP A 190 -1.34 3.67 -20.02
CA ASP A 190 -0.07 4.40 -20.11
C ASP A 190 1.12 3.44 -20.23
N SER A 191 1.09 2.32 -19.47
CA SER A 191 2.15 1.31 -19.52
C SER A 191 2.21 0.60 -20.88
N LEU A 192 1.06 0.20 -21.40
CA LEU A 192 0.98 -0.44 -22.73
C LEU A 192 1.37 0.52 -23.85
N SER A 193 0.92 1.77 -23.77
CA SER A 193 1.28 2.82 -24.75
C SER A 193 2.79 3.09 -24.73
N LYS A 194 3.41 3.20 -23.55
CA LYS A 194 4.87 3.34 -23.41
C LYS A 194 5.62 2.12 -23.96
N ALA A 195 5.05 0.92 -23.81
CA ALA A 195 5.61 -0.30 -24.39
C ALA A 195 5.44 -0.39 -25.90
N GLY A 196 4.77 0.57 -26.55
CA GLY A 196 4.60 0.65 -28.00
C GLY A 196 3.31 0.04 -28.54
N TYR A 197 2.37 -0.32 -27.70
CA TYR A 197 1.05 -0.79 -28.13
C TYR A 197 0.14 0.41 -28.33
N ALA A 198 -0.27 0.66 -29.59
CA ALA A 198 -1.08 1.83 -29.94
C ALA A 198 -2.58 1.53 -30.09
N ASN A 199 -2.93 0.26 -30.29
CA ASN A 199 -4.33 -0.14 -30.57
C ASN A 199 -4.98 -0.70 -29.29
N LEU A 200 -5.37 0.22 -28.38
CA LEU A 200 -5.99 -0.11 -27.11
C LEU A 200 -7.48 0.22 -27.15
N ASP A 201 -8.34 -0.75 -26.88
CA ASP A 201 -9.77 -0.58 -26.69
C ASP A 201 -10.12 -0.73 -25.20
N ILE A 202 -10.64 0.33 -24.61
CA ILE A 202 -10.82 0.46 -23.17
C ILE A 202 -12.30 0.38 -22.84
N SER A 203 -12.64 -0.39 -21.80
CA SER A 203 -14.00 -0.54 -21.28
C SER A 203 -14.02 -0.48 -19.76
N PRO A 204 -14.98 0.24 -19.14
CA PRO A 204 -15.04 0.43 -17.71
C PRO A 204 -15.51 -0.83 -16.94
N ASN A 205 -15.93 -1.87 -17.65
CA ASN A 205 -16.35 -3.14 -17.06
C ASN A 205 -16.27 -4.28 -18.07
N GLY A 206 -16.32 -5.51 -17.56
CA GLY A 206 -16.21 -6.71 -18.38
C GLY A 206 -17.37 -6.91 -19.37
N GLN A 207 -18.59 -6.45 -19.04
CA GLN A 207 -19.75 -6.60 -19.91
C GLN A 207 -19.60 -5.74 -21.18
N GLU A 208 -19.22 -4.48 -21.00
CA GLU A 208 -18.98 -3.59 -22.16
C GLU A 208 -17.81 -4.07 -23.03
N CYS A 209 -16.79 -4.62 -22.43
CA CYS A 209 -15.68 -5.22 -23.15
C CYS A 209 -16.15 -6.44 -23.97
N TRP A 210 -16.96 -7.29 -23.36
CA TRP A 210 -17.52 -8.46 -24.04
C TRP A 210 -18.42 -8.08 -25.21
N ASP A 211 -19.32 -7.09 -25.02
CA ASP A 211 -20.22 -6.58 -26.07
C ASP A 211 -19.46 -5.99 -27.28
N LYS A 212 -18.23 -5.51 -27.06
CA LYS A 212 -17.35 -5.05 -28.14
C LYS A 212 -16.70 -6.22 -28.86
N LEU A 213 -16.24 -7.23 -28.11
CA LEU A 213 -15.62 -8.44 -28.67
C LEU A 213 -16.59 -9.27 -29.53
N GLU A 214 -17.87 -9.34 -29.14
CA GLU A 214 -18.91 -10.06 -29.94
C GLU A 214 -19.22 -9.40 -31.29
N LYS A 215 -18.79 -8.17 -31.51
CA LYS A 215 -19.03 -7.41 -32.76
C LYS A 215 -17.86 -7.46 -33.74
N LEU A 216 -16.75 -8.12 -33.34
CA LEU A 216 -15.61 -8.36 -34.21
C LEU A 216 -15.81 -9.57 -35.11
#